data_7c19eff3abe200a606bbe2c41d9786fe
#
_entry.id   7c19eff3abe200a606bbe2c41d9786fe
#
_cell.length_a   1.000
_cell.length_b   1.000
_cell.length_c   1.000
_cell.angle_alpha   90.00
_cell.angle_beta   90.00
_cell.angle_gamma   90.00
#
_symmetry.space_group_name_H-M   'P 1'
#
loop_
_entity.id
_entity.type
_entity.pdbx_description
1 polymer ?
#
loop_
_entity_poly.entity_id
_entity_poly.type
_entity_poly.pdbx_seq_one_letter_code
_entity_poly.pdbx_strand_id
1 'polypeptide(L)'
;MKETTTIVRVKPTSDLNTPYVAFTVCPNFHSAYKKDTLRNVYNISVDDYRYKSNWYPTKDINPDNAKEFFHNITYGLYDVIHKLEISTMSLTTPKVQIAPKEEGSIEYATFFTQYTDTYGRCYTMVAKDAILALGITKVTIIARMGVYVFLDHPGQHLHSNSRSKV
;
A
#
# COMPACT_ATOMS: atom_id res chain seq x y z
N MET A 1 -12.99 12.10 5.43
CA MET A 1 -11.89 11.68 4.55
C MET A 1 -12.42 11.39 3.16
N LYS A 2 -11.72 11.82 2.16
CA LYS A 2 -12.12 11.60 0.77
C LYS A 2 -11.60 10.23 0.30
N GLU A 3 -12.52 9.38 -0.11
CA GLU A 3 -12.18 8.10 -0.72
C GLU A 3 -11.55 8.30 -2.11
N THR A 4 -10.52 7.54 -2.43
CA THR A 4 -9.83 7.60 -3.71
C THR A 4 -9.87 6.22 -4.39
N THR A 5 -9.88 6.24 -5.73
CA THR A 5 -9.95 5.02 -6.52
C THR A 5 -8.77 4.94 -7.48
N THR A 6 -8.04 3.85 -7.44
CA THR A 6 -6.95 3.55 -8.37
C THR A 6 -7.28 2.28 -9.15
N ILE A 7 -7.10 2.33 -10.45
CA ILE A 7 -7.33 1.18 -11.34
C ILE A 7 -5.99 0.68 -11.86
N VAL A 8 -5.69 -0.58 -11.59
CA VAL A 8 -4.54 -1.29 -12.15
C VAL A 8 -5.06 -2.26 -13.21
N ARG A 9 -4.65 -2.07 -14.46
CA ARG A 9 -5.00 -2.96 -15.56
C ARG A 9 -3.88 -3.96 -15.79
N VAL A 10 -4.25 -5.21 -15.89
CA VAL A 10 -3.31 -6.31 -16.13
C VAL A 10 -3.46 -6.76 -17.58
N LYS A 11 -2.40 -6.63 -18.36
CA LYS A 11 -2.37 -7.16 -19.71
C LYS A 11 -1.90 -8.61 -19.65
N PRO A 12 -2.65 -9.55 -20.25
CA PRO A 12 -2.15 -10.91 -20.39
C PRO A 12 -0.91 -10.86 -21.33
N THR A 13 0.21 -11.33 -20.80
CA THR A 13 1.42 -11.53 -21.60
C THR A 13 1.49 -12.99 -22.02
N SER A 14 1.61 -13.24 -23.32
CA SER A 14 1.66 -14.59 -23.90
C SER A 14 2.90 -15.40 -23.51
N ASP A 15 3.90 -14.77 -22.90
CA ASP A 15 5.22 -15.35 -22.68
C ASP A 15 5.48 -15.84 -21.25
N LEU A 16 4.54 -15.70 -20.33
CA LEU A 16 4.72 -16.08 -18.94
C LEU A 16 3.79 -17.23 -18.56
N ASN A 17 4.39 -18.33 -18.16
CA ASN A 17 3.66 -19.53 -17.73
C ASN A 17 2.85 -19.33 -16.44
N THR A 18 3.12 -18.27 -15.68
CA THR A 18 2.37 -17.91 -14.46
C THR A 18 2.28 -16.39 -14.36
N PRO A 19 1.07 -15.81 -14.49
CA PRO A 19 0.90 -14.41 -14.23
C PRO A 19 1.18 -14.12 -12.75
N TYR A 20 2.00 -13.12 -12.50
CA TYR A 20 2.26 -12.62 -11.16
C TYR A 20 1.66 -11.23 -11.05
N VAL A 21 0.78 -11.03 -10.08
CA VAL A 21 0.16 -9.73 -9.84
C VAL A 21 0.49 -9.29 -8.42
N ALA A 22 1.29 -8.26 -8.33
CA ALA A 22 1.61 -7.61 -7.06
C ALA A 22 1.66 -6.10 -7.25
N PHE A 23 1.29 -5.37 -6.22
CA PHE A 23 1.47 -3.92 -6.18
C PHE A 23 1.63 -3.46 -4.74
N THR A 24 2.25 -2.29 -4.58
CA THR A 24 2.45 -1.68 -3.26
C THR A 24 1.66 -0.39 -3.19
N VAL A 25 0.89 -0.23 -2.13
CA VAL A 25 0.10 0.96 -1.84
C VAL A 25 0.74 1.70 -0.68
N CYS A 26 1.07 2.96 -0.92
CA CYS A 26 1.66 3.84 0.09
C CYS A 26 0.75 5.04 0.31
N PRO A 27 0.60 5.52 1.54
CA PRO A 27 -0.06 6.79 1.78
C PRO A 27 0.65 7.92 1.05
N ASN A 28 -0.12 8.91 0.60
CA ASN A 28 0.45 10.13 0.06
C ASN A 28 1.40 10.76 1.09
N PHE A 29 2.49 11.35 0.62
CA PHE A 29 3.50 12.02 1.45
C PHE A 29 2.92 12.95 2.52
N HIS A 30 1.87 13.70 2.19
CA HIS A 30 1.21 14.60 3.14
C HIS A 30 0.37 13.88 4.21
N SER A 31 0.04 12.60 4.00
CA SER A 31 -0.83 11.80 4.85
C SER A 31 -0.11 10.58 5.42
N ALA A 32 1.22 10.49 5.25
CA ALA A 32 1.99 9.30 5.64
C ALA A 32 2.04 9.07 7.15
N TYR A 33 1.89 10.12 7.93
CA TYR A 33 2.04 10.08 9.38
C TYR A 33 0.86 10.70 10.11
N LYS A 34 0.52 10.15 11.27
CA LYS A 34 -0.51 10.67 12.16
C LYS A 34 -0.01 11.91 12.88
N LYS A 35 -0.39 13.08 12.38
CA LYS A 35 0.07 14.38 12.87
C LYS A 35 -0.28 14.63 14.33
N ASP A 36 -1.50 14.24 14.72
CA ASP A 36 -1.96 14.43 16.10
C ASP A 36 -1.19 13.54 17.08
N THR A 37 -0.87 12.33 16.67
CA THR A 37 -0.04 11.41 17.47
C THR A 37 1.37 11.95 17.62
N LEU A 38 1.98 12.43 16.55
CA LEU A 38 3.31 13.06 16.60
C LEU A 38 3.34 14.24 17.57
N ARG A 39 2.33 15.11 17.49
CA ARG A 39 2.25 16.31 18.34
C ARG A 39 1.93 15.98 19.78
N ASN A 40 0.89 15.20 20.03
CA ASN A 40 0.31 15.02 21.36
C ASN A 40 1.00 13.94 22.18
N VAL A 41 1.53 12.90 21.54
CA VAL A 41 2.18 11.79 22.22
C VAL A 41 3.70 11.97 22.27
N TYR A 42 4.28 12.41 21.16
CA TYR A 42 5.74 12.50 21.01
C TYR A 42 6.29 13.93 21.04
N ASN A 43 5.43 14.94 21.13
CA ASN A 43 5.80 16.35 21.15
C ASN A 43 6.71 16.78 19.97
N ILE A 44 6.42 16.20 18.80
CA ILE A 44 7.16 16.49 17.57
C ILE A 44 6.35 17.48 16.73
N SER A 45 6.99 18.60 16.33
CA SER A 45 6.35 19.60 15.49
C SER A 45 6.21 19.11 14.06
N VAL A 46 4.97 19.16 13.56
CA VAL A 46 4.64 18.74 12.19
C VAL A 46 5.09 19.73 11.15
N ASP A 47 5.21 20.99 11.50
CA ASP A 47 5.60 22.06 10.57
C ASP A 47 7.07 21.94 10.16
N ASP A 48 7.93 21.48 11.05
CA ASP A 48 9.32 21.15 10.73
C ASP A 48 9.43 19.96 9.77
N TYR A 49 8.43 19.14 9.72
CA TYR A 49 8.38 17.95 8.88
C TYR A 49 8.18 18.25 7.40
N ARG A 50 7.40 19.26 7.07
CA ARG A 50 7.03 19.56 5.68
C ARG A 50 8.20 20.02 4.81
N TYR A 51 9.27 20.50 5.40
CA TYR A 51 10.34 21.21 4.69
C TYR A 51 11.71 20.54 4.78
N LYS A 52 11.85 19.49 5.57
CA LYS A 52 13.12 18.77 5.69
C LYS A 52 13.07 17.46 4.91
N SER A 53 13.73 17.43 3.76
CA SER A 53 13.84 16.26 2.89
C SER A 53 14.53 15.05 3.54
N ASN A 54 15.08 15.19 4.73
CA ASN A 54 15.82 14.17 5.47
C ASN A 54 15.31 14.02 6.90
N TRP A 55 14.00 14.18 7.11
CA TRP A 55 13.46 14.00 8.45
C TRP A 55 13.32 12.52 8.78
N TYR A 56 14.14 12.08 9.67
CA TYR A 56 14.00 10.76 10.29
C TYR A 56 13.48 10.97 11.71
N PRO A 57 12.26 10.51 12.02
CA PRO A 57 11.74 10.61 13.37
C PRO A 57 12.61 9.92 14.42
N THR A 58 13.58 9.16 13.98
CA THR A 58 14.47 8.36 14.80
C THR A 58 15.67 9.09 15.41
N LYS A 59 15.92 10.36 15.05
CA LYS A 59 17.08 11.09 15.63
C LYS A 59 17.04 11.21 17.14
N ASP A 60 15.81 11.29 17.69
CA ASP A 60 15.60 11.51 19.12
C ASP A 60 14.92 10.32 19.81
N ILE A 61 14.86 9.17 19.16
CA ILE A 61 14.16 8.00 19.64
C ILE A 61 15.14 6.86 19.87
N ASN A 62 15.01 6.24 21.04
CA ASN A 62 15.78 5.05 21.36
C ASN A 62 15.54 3.99 20.28
N PRO A 63 16.59 3.44 19.63
CA PRO A 63 16.46 2.41 18.61
C PRO A 63 15.63 1.20 19.03
N ASP A 64 15.63 0.87 20.31
CA ASP A 64 14.85 -0.26 20.86
C ASP A 64 13.34 -0.02 20.74
N ASN A 65 12.90 1.24 20.69
CA ASN A 65 11.49 1.63 20.57
C ASN A 65 11.11 2.12 19.18
N ALA A 66 12.03 2.09 18.23
CA ALA A 66 11.80 2.64 16.88
C ALA A 66 10.65 1.94 16.16
N LYS A 67 10.55 0.63 16.26
CA LYS A 67 9.47 -0.14 15.63
C LYS A 67 8.10 0.22 16.18
N GLU A 68 7.97 0.31 17.49
CA GLU A 68 6.72 0.71 18.14
C GLU A 68 6.35 2.16 17.80
N PHE A 69 7.32 3.04 17.81
CA PHE A 69 7.12 4.44 17.40
C PHE A 69 6.57 4.54 15.99
N PHE A 70 7.22 3.90 15.02
CA PHE A 70 6.75 3.91 13.64
C PHE A 70 5.37 3.29 13.49
N HIS A 71 5.10 2.23 14.22
CA HIS A 71 3.78 1.61 14.22
C HIS A 71 2.70 2.58 14.70
N ASN A 72 2.98 3.33 15.75
CA ASN A 72 2.03 4.26 16.37
C ASN A 72 1.75 5.50 15.52
N ILE A 73 2.75 6.00 14.80
CA ILE A 73 2.61 7.23 14.00
C ILE A 73 2.18 6.99 12.55
N THR A 74 2.11 5.74 12.10
CA THR A 74 1.69 5.39 10.74
C THR A 74 0.33 4.72 10.73
N TYR A 75 -0.32 4.73 9.57
CA TYR A 75 -1.67 4.18 9.42
C TYR A 75 -1.66 2.67 9.19
N GLY A 76 -2.59 1.96 9.81
CA GLY A 76 -2.84 0.55 9.58
C GLY A 76 -3.44 0.28 8.18
N LEU A 77 -3.38 -0.97 7.74
CA LEU A 77 -3.89 -1.37 6.42
C LEU A 77 -5.35 -0.96 6.21
N TYR A 78 -6.20 -1.21 7.18
CA TYR A 78 -7.61 -0.87 7.10
C TYR A 78 -7.87 0.64 7.01
N ASP A 79 -7.00 1.45 7.59
CA ASP A 79 -7.10 2.92 7.51
C ASP A 79 -6.69 3.44 6.13
N VAL A 80 -5.85 2.71 5.40
CA VAL A 80 -5.35 3.10 4.08
C VAL A 80 -6.23 2.54 2.97
N ILE A 81 -6.48 1.23 2.99
CA ILE A 81 -7.23 0.53 1.94
C ILE A 81 -8.59 0.09 2.49
N HIS A 82 -9.65 0.56 1.85
CA HIS A 82 -11.01 0.14 2.19
C HIS A 82 -11.33 -1.23 1.61
N LYS A 83 -11.22 -1.37 0.29
CA LYS A 83 -11.55 -2.61 -0.41
C LYS A 83 -10.83 -2.72 -1.74
N LEU A 84 -10.81 -3.93 -2.26
CA LEU A 84 -10.35 -4.26 -3.60
C LEU A 84 -11.52 -4.82 -4.42
N GLU A 85 -11.56 -4.46 -5.71
CA GLU A 85 -12.43 -5.09 -6.69
C GLU A 85 -11.56 -5.75 -7.74
N ILE A 86 -11.67 -7.06 -7.91
CA ILE A 86 -10.83 -7.84 -8.81
C ILE A 86 -11.67 -8.37 -9.94
N SER A 87 -11.41 -7.88 -11.15
CA SER A 87 -12.04 -8.37 -12.38
C SER A 87 -11.18 -9.45 -13.02
N THR A 88 -11.81 -10.49 -13.51
CA THR A 88 -11.14 -11.62 -14.15
C THR A 88 -11.77 -11.94 -15.51
N MET A 89 -11.03 -12.68 -16.33
CA MET A 89 -11.54 -13.15 -17.64
C MET A 89 -12.67 -14.18 -17.48
N SER A 90 -12.62 -14.98 -16.41
CA SER A 90 -13.55 -16.09 -16.20
C SER A 90 -14.84 -15.70 -15.51
N LEU A 91 -14.91 -14.53 -14.88
CA LEU A 91 -16.06 -14.08 -14.10
C LEU A 91 -16.70 -12.85 -14.71
N THR A 92 -18.01 -12.81 -14.76
CA THR A 92 -18.79 -11.68 -15.30
C THR A 92 -18.85 -10.51 -14.34
N THR A 93 -18.78 -10.79 -13.03
CA THR A 93 -18.82 -9.77 -11.98
C THR A 93 -17.50 -9.73 -11.23
N PRO A 94 -17.00 -8.53 -10.84
CA PRO A 94 -15.80 -8.41 -10.03
C PRO A 94 -15.97 -9.08 -8.67
N LYS A 95 -14.89 -9.64 -8.14
CA LYS A 95 -14.81 -10.07 -6.75
C LYS A 95 -14.45 -8.88 -5.87
N VAL A 96 -15.29 -8.61 -4.89
CA VAL A 96 -15.09 -7.52 -3.93
C VAL A 96 -14.58 -8.09 -2.62
N GLN A 97 -13.48 -7.53 -2.14
CA GLN A 97 -12.87 -7.93 -0.87
C GLN A 97 -12.58 -6.72 0.00
N ILE A 98 -13.03 -6.80 1.25
CA ILE A 98 -12.71 -5.81 2.26
C ILE A 98 -11.26 -6.07 2.73
N ALA A 99 -10.47 -5.01 2.85
CA ALA A 99 -9.11 -5.12 3.35
C ALA A 99 -9.11 -5.56 4.83
N PRO A 100 -8.18 -6.43 5.23
CA PRO A 100 -8.03 -6.80 6.64
C PRO A 100 -7.52 -5.62 7.45
N LYS A 101 -7.65 -5.66 8.77
CA LYS A 101 -7.18 -4.59 9.66
C LYS A 101 -5.66 -4.44 9.66
N GLU A 102 -4.97 -5.57 9.60
CA GLU A 102 -3.52 -5.67 9.63
C GLU A 102 -3.02 -6.53 8.45
N GLU A 103 -1.71 -6.64 8.31
CA GLU A 103 -1.14 -7.56 7.34
C GLU A 103 -1.68 -8.98 7.53
N GLY A 104 -1.82 -9.70 6.45
CA GLY A 104 -2.37 -11.05 6.47
C GLY A 104 -3.02 -11.42 5.15
N SER A 105 -3.73 -12.51 5.17
CA SER A 105 -4.39 -13.05 3.97
C SER A 105 -5.89 -12.85 4.02
N ILE A 106 -6.43 -12.48 2.87
CA ILE A 106 -7.84 -12.57 2.52
C ILE A 106 -8.02 -13.65 1.44
N GLU A 107 -9.22 -13.88 0.98
CA GLU A 107 -9.52 -15.02 0.08
C GLU A 107 -8.63 -15.02 -1.18
N TYR A 108 -8.40 -13.86 -1.81
CA TYR A 108 -7.70 -13.76 -3.09
C TYR A 108 -6.37 -13.01 -3.05
N ALA A 109 -5.97 -12.52 -1.91
CA ALA A 109 -4.73 -11.75 -1.79
C ALA A 109 -4.06 -11.93 -0.44
N THR A 110 -2.76 -11.69 -0.42
CA THR A 110 -1.97 -11.58 0.81
C THR A 110 -1.38 -10.18 0.88
N PHE A 111 -1.44 -9.57 2.06
CA PHE A 111 -0.88 -8.25 2.32
C PHE A 111 0.33 -8.36 3.23
N PHE A 112 1.40 -7.68 2.85
CA PHE A 112 2.62 -7.55 3.62
C PHE A 112 2.86 -6.09 3.97
N THR A 113 3.35 -5.84 5.18
CA THR A 113 3.75 -4.50 5.61
C THR A 113 5.19 -4.21 5.19
N GLN A 114 5.42 -3.01 4.69
CA GLN A 114 6.75 -2.49 4.38
C GLN A 114 6.90 -1.08 4.94
N TYR A 115 7.96 -0.84 5.70
CA TYR A 115 8.28 0.51 6.19
C TYR A 115 9.25 1.20 5.25
N THR A 116 8.94 2.43 4.90
CA THR A 116 9.79 3.26 4.03
C THR A 116 10.03 4.62 4.65
N ASP A 117 11.18 5.21 4.34
CA ASP A 117 11.54 6.54 4.86
C ASP A 117 10.65 7.65 4.29
N THR A 118 10.27 7.53 3.03
CA THR A 118 9.54 8.57 2.30
C THR A 118 8.03 8.50 2.54
N TYR A 119 7.47 7.29 2.58
CA TYR A 119 6.01 7.09 2.58
C TYR A 119 5.48 6.54 3.90
N GLY A 120 6.33 6.27 4.87
CA GLY A 120 5.93 5.65 6.12
C GLY A 120 5.65 4.16 5.96
N ARG A 121 4.45 3.73 6.30
CA ARG A 121 4.05 2.32 6.21
C ARG A 121 3.27 2.07 4.93
N CYS A 122 3.84 1.23 4.06
CA CYS A 122 3.23 0.79 2.83
C CYS A 122 2.75 -0.65 2.95
N TYR A 123 1.84 -1.03 2.06
CA TYR A 123 1.31 -2.38 2.01
C TYR A 123 1.47 -2.97 0.63
N THR A 124 2.13 -4.12 0.56
CA THR A 124 2.28 -4.88 -0.69
C THR A 124 1.21 -5.96 -0.74
N MET A 125 0.39 -5.90 -1.77
CA MET A 125 -0.61 -6.92 -2.09
C MET A 125 -0.04 -7.88 -3.11
N VAL A 126 -0.18 -9.17 -2.83
CA VAL A 126 0.17 -10.24 -3.76
C VAL A 126 -1.07 -11.10 -4.00
N ALA A 127 -1.47 -11.22 -5.26
CA ALA A 127 -2.61 -12.05 -5.62
C ALA A 127 -2.29 -13.54 -5.41
N LYS A 128 -3.27 -14.26 -4.86
CA LYS A 128 -3.16 -15.70 -4.64
C LYS A 128 -3.39 -16.50 -5.92
N ASP A 129 -2.87 -17.72 -5.99
CA ASP A 129 -2.97 -18.60 -7.14
C ASP A 129 -4.42 -18.86 -7.56
N ALA A 130 -5.34 -18.95 -6.60
CA ALA A 130 -6.76 -19.15 -6.89
C ALA A 130 -7.37 -18.09 -7.77
N ILE A 131 -7.02 -16.82 -7.56
CA ILE A 131 -7.51 -15.71 -8.41
C ILE A 131 -6.67 -15.54 -9.67
N LEU A 132 -5.38 -15.82 -9.61
CA LEU A 132 -4.50 -15.80 -10.78
C LEU A 132 -4.96 -16.81 -11.85
N ALA A 133 -5.41 -17.97 -11.43
CA ALA A 133 -5.95 -19.01 -12.32
C ALA A 133 -7.19 -18.55 -13.11
N LEU A 134 -7.94 -17.58 -12.59
CA LEU A 134 -9.11 -17.01 -13.27
C LEU A 134 -8.75 -15.90 -14.28
N GLY A 135 -7.49 -15.53 -14.34
CA GLY A 135 -7.00 -14.49 -15.25
C GLY A 135 -7.40 -13.08 -14.87
N ILE A 136 -6.66 -12.45 -13.98
CA ILE A 136 -6.92 -11.07 -13.55
C ILE A 136 -6.74 -10.12 -14.71
N THR A 137 -7.73 -9.28 -14.94
CA THR A 137 -7.70 -8.23 -15.98
C THR A 137 -7.64 -6.83 -15.40
N LYS A 138 -8.20 -6.63 -14.22
CA LYS A 138 -8.26 -5.33 -13.57
C LYS A 138 -8.36 -5.48 -12.06
N VAL A 139 -7.59 -4.67 -11.33
CA VAL A 139 -7.74 -4.51 -9.88
C VAL A 139 -8.08 -3.05 -9.59
N THR A 140 -9.19 -2.83 -8.93
CA THR A 140 -9.61 -1.49 -8.48
C THR A 140 -9.35 -1.39 -6.98
N ILE A 141 -8.52 -0.44 -6.61
CA ILE A 141 -8.14 -0.19 -5.22
C ILE A 141 -8.94 1.00 -4.73
N ILE A 142 -9.76 0.79 -3.72
CA ILE A 142 -10.54 1.86 -3.10
C ILE A 142 -9.91 2.15 -1.76
N ALA A 143 -9.26 3.32 -1.67
CA ALA A 143 -8.52 3.76 -0.51
C ALA A 143 -9.30 4.82 0.28
N ARG A 144 -9.01 4.90 1.58
CA ARG A 144 -9.64 5.88 2.47
C ARG A 144 -8.93 7.23 2.48
N MET A 145 -7.81 7.32 1.79
CA MET A 145 -6.97 8.52 1.71
C MET A 145 -6.25 8.56 0.36
N GLY A 146 -5.58 9.66 0.06
CA GLY A 146 -4.70 9.74 -1.09
C GLY A 146 -3.55 8.74 -0.98
N VAL A 147 -3.31 7.98 -2.03
CA VAL A 147 -2.27 6.95 -2.06
C VAL A 147 -1.46 7.01 -3.34
N TYR A 148 -0.24 6.47 -3.27
CA TYR A 148 0.57 6.10 -4.42
C TYR A 148 0.52 4.60 -4.61
N VAL A 149 0.40 4.15 -5.84
CA VAL A 149 0.44 2.73 -6.18
C VAL A 149 1.67 2.45 -7.03
N PHE A 150 2.48 1.52 -6.58
CA PHE A 150 3.68 1.06 -7.26
C PHE A 150 3.42 -0.34 -7.78
N LEU A 151 3.65 -0.54 -9.07
CA LEU A 151 3.48 -1.85 -9.70
C LEU A 151 4.79 -2.61 -9.68
N ASP A 152 4.75 -3.84 -9.16
CA ASP A 152 5.85 -4.77 -9.23
C ASP A 152 5.70 -5.69 -10.44
N HIS A 153 6.76 -5.80 -11.24
CA HIS A 153 6.82 -6.71 -12.37
C HIS A 153 7.82 -7.83 -12.09
N PRO A 154 7.46 -9.10 -12.30
CA PRO A 154 8.42 -10.18 -12.15
C PRO A 154 9.60 -9.97 -13.11
N GLY A 155 10.82 -9.99 -12.59
CA GLY A 155 12.04 -9.79 -13.37
C GLY A 155 12.51 -8.34 -13.53
N GLN A 156 11.73 -7.36 -13.07
CA GLN A 156 12.21 -5.99 -12.96
C GLN A 156 12.69 -5.72 -11.53
N HIS A 157 13.97 -5.37 -11.42
CA HIS A 157 14.50 -4.88 -10.16
C HIS A 157 13.79 -3.58 -9.72
N LEU A 158 13.76 -3.34 -8.44
CA LEU A 158 13.09 -2.26 -7.68
C LEU A 158 13.21 -0.82 -8.23
N HIS A 159 13.87 -0.60 -9.36
CA HIS A 159 14.16 0.71 -9.92
C HIS A 159 13.25 1.13 -11.09
N SER A 160 12.39 0.27 -11.60
CA SER A 160 11.50 0.58 -12.73
C SER A 160 10.04 0.60 -12.33
N ASN A 161 9.73 1.37 -11.31
CA ASN A 161 8.36 1.49 -10.83
C ASN A 161 7.58 2.48 -11.68
N SER A 162 6.59 2.01 -12.41
CA SER A 162 5.57 2.89 -12.94
C SER A 162 4.72 3.41 -11.76
N ARG A 163 4.68 4.74 -11.60
CA ARG A 163 3.84 5.39 -10.61
C ARG A 163 2.46 5.66 -11.17
N SER A 164 1.44 5.19 -10.51
CA SER A 164 0.09 5.70 -10.68
C SER A 164 -0.23 6.61 -9.49
N LYS A 165 -0.51 7.88 -9.76
CA LYS A 165 -0.94 8.84 -8.73
C LYS A 165 -2.47 8.88 -8.72
N VAL A 166 -3.03 8.80 -7.55
CA VAL A 166 -4.47 8.94 -7.32
C VAL A 166 -4.79 10.33 -6.78
#